data_bc3a5c48f9ce59ffc05d89be33e939ed
#
_entry.id   bc3a5c48f9ce59ffc05d89be33e939ed
#
_cell.length_a   1.000
_cell.length_b   1.000
_cell.length_c   1.000
_cell.angle_alpha   90.00
_cell.angle_beta   90.00
_cell.angle_gamma   90.00
#
_symmetry.space_group_name_H-M   'P 1'
#
loop_
_entity.id
_entity.type
_entity.pdbx_description
1 polymer ?
#
loop_
_entity_poly.entity_id
_entity_poly.type
_entity_poly.pdbx_seq_one_letter_code
_entity_poly.pdbx_strand_id
1 'polypeptide(L)'
;MKVTDFDYDLPEELIAQHPVEPRDTSRLLTLDKITGEYTHKAHFYDLLDELQAGDVLVFNNTKVIPARLYGQREGSGGKVEVLLLTPCGENRWECLVKPGKKCPIGQVIVFDDRLKATVLDKTDFGGRIVEFSCDGVFDDIIQEIGEMPLPPYIHEKLEDKDRYQTVYAKEKGSAAAPTAGLHFTPELLEKIKAKGVELEFVTLHVGLGTFRPVSVETIEDHDMHSEFYSVSEDTARRINEAKSKGKRIIAVGTTSIRTLESASTDDGILHATSGWTKIFIYPGYNFKMVDALVTNFHLPQSTLLMLISALAGREHCLAAYKAAVKERYRFFSFGDAMFIR
;
A
#
# COMPACT_ATOMS: atom_id res chain seq x y z
N MET A 1 6.23 -2.65 23.52
CA MET A 1 7.05 -3.65 22.77
C MET A 1 8.17 -2.94 22.07
N LYS A 2 9.31 -3.60 21.83
CA LYS A 2 10.42 -3.00 21.09
C LYS A 2 10.27 -3.23 19.59
N VAL A 3 10.73 -2.28 18.77
CA VAL A 3 10.76 -2.42 17.31
C VAL A 3 11.62 -3.63 16.91
N THR A 4 12.72 -3.89 17.64
CA THR A 4 13.59 -5.05 17.44
C THR A 4 12.93 -6.40 17.73
N ASP A 5 11.78 -6.44 18.41
CA ASP A 5 11.00 -7.68 18.59
C ASP A 5 10.42 -8.21 17.28
N PHE A 6 10.41 -7.37 16.23
CA PHE A 6 9.92 -7.66 14.87
C PHE A 6 11.06 -7.78 13.87
N ASP A 7 12.25 -8.16 14.34
CA ASP A 7 13.43 -8.33 13.49
C ASP A 7 13.58 -9.77 13.01
N TYR A 8 14.11 -9.92 11.80
CA TYR A 8 14.52 -11.18 11.23
C TYR A 8 15.62 -10.93 10.18
N ASP A 9 16.44 -11.92 9.93
CA ASP A 9 17.49 -11.84 8.92
C ASP A 9 16.89 -11.96 7.51
N LEU A 10 17.00 -10.91 6.71
CA LEU A 10 16.54 -10.85 5.32
C LEU A 10 17.73 -10.58 4.40
N PRO A 11 18.21 -11.57 3.65
CA PRO A 11 19.20 -11.35 2.61
C PRO A 11 18.70 -10.39 1.53
N GLU A 12 19.51 -9.40 1.17
CA GLU A 12 19.15 -8.34 0.24
C GLU A 12 18.75 -8.89 -1.14
N GLU A 13 19.38 -9.97 -1.59
CA GLU A 13 19.08 -10.63 -2.85
C GLU A 13 17.68 -11.25 -2.91
N LEU A 14 16.97 -11.38 -1.79
CA LEU A 14 15.58 -11.83 -1.77
C LEU A 14 14.58 -10.69 -1.98
N ILE A 15 15.00 -9.44 -1.93
CA ILE A 15 14.14 -8.29 -2.23
C ILE A 15 13.94 -8.22 -3.75
N ALA A 16 12.72 -8.50 -4.19
CA ALA A 16 12.40 -8.59 -5.62
C ALA A 16 12.53 -7.24 -6.32
N GLN A 17 13.35 -7.18 -7.37
CA GLN A 17 13.50 -5.99 -8.21
C GLN A 17 12.52 -5.98 -9.40
N HIS A 18 12.06 -7.17 -9.82
CA HIS A 18 11.14 -7.34 -10.94
C HIS A 18 9.91 -8.16 -10.54
N PRO A 19 8.72 -7.84 -11.08
CA PRO A 19 7.56 -8.71 -10.95
C PRO A 19 7.75 -10.01 -11.74
N VAL A 20 7.00 -11.04 -11.37
CA VAL A 20 6.88 -12.27 -12.17
C VAL A 20 5.79 -12.10 -13.22
N GLU A 21 5.92 -12.83 -14.33
CA GLU A 21 4.89 -12.90 -15.37
C GLU A 21 4.54 -14.36 -15.66
N PRO A 22 3.23 -14.70 -15.75
CA PRO A 22 2.06 -13.89 -15.33
C PRO A 22 2.06 -13.53 -13.84
N ARG A 23 1.30 -12.48 -13.45
CA ARG A 23 1.25 -11.95 -12.08
C ARG A 23 0.93 -12.98 -11.02
N ASP A 24 0.01 -13.88 -11.32
CA ASP A 24 -0.52 -14.91 -10.43
C ASP A 24 0.34 -16.18 -10.35
N THR A 25 1.51 -16.17 -10.98
CA THR A 25 2.51 -17.26 -10.87
C THR A 25 3.54 -17.02 -9.75
N SER A 26 3.50 -15.92 -9.03
CA SER A 26 4.26 -15.75 -7.78
C SER A 26 3.91 -16.87 -6.80
N ARG A 27 4.80 -17.19 -5.87
CA ARG A 27 4.54 -18.23 -4.85
C ARG A 27 3.58 -17.70 -3.79
N LEU A 28 2.90 -18.64 -3.13
CA LEU A 28 2.01 -18.33 -2.01
C LEU A 28 2.40 -19.17 -0.79
N LEU A 29 2.53 -18.52 0.38
CA LEU A 29 2.62 -19.20 1.66
C LEU A 29 1.31 -18.99 2.42
N THR A 30 0.64 -20.07 2.82
CA THR A 30 -0.53 -19.96 3.70
C THR A 30 -0.11 -20.11 5.16
N LEU A 31 -0.70 -19.33 6.04
CA LEU A 31 -0.44 -19.36 7.49
C LEU A 31 -1.76 -19.45 8.24
N ASP A 32 -1.94 -20.50 9.04
CA ASP A 32 -3.04 -20.58 9.98
C ASP A 32 -2.71 -19.71 11.21
N LYS A 33 -3.52 -18.68 11.43
CA LYS A 33 -3.29 -17.71 12.52
C LYS A 33 -3.48 -18.28 13.91
N ILE A 34 -4.22 -19.39 14.04
CA ILE A 34 -4.51 -20.02 15.35
C ILE A 34 -3.42 -21.01 15.70
N THR A 35 -3.05 -21.90 14.77
CA THR A 35 -2.09 -22.98 15.03
C THR A 35 -0.65 -22.59 14.75
N GLY A 36 -0.43 -21.59 13.88
CA GLY A 36 0.89 -21.22 13.36
C GLY A 36 1.39 -22.18 12.27
N GLU A 37 0.60 -23.16 11.86
CA GLU A 37 0.94 -24.05 10.74
C GLU A 37 0.98 -23.28 9.44
N TYR A 38 1.99 -23.54 8.61
CA TYR A 38 2.13 -22.91 7.31
C TYR A 38 2.34 -23.96 6.21
N THR A 39 1.89 -23.61 5.00
CA THR A 39 2.01 -24.47 3.82
C THR A 39 2.51 -23.67 2.63
N HIS A 40 3.44 -24.26 1.89
CA HIS A 40 3.98 -23.69 0.67
C HIS A 40 3.10 -24.11 -0.54
N LYS A 41 2.64 -23.12 -1.29
CA LYS A 41 1.92 -23.29 -2.56
C LYS A 41 2.81 -22.85 -3.70
N ALA A 42 2.72 -23.54 -4.83
CA ALA A 42 3.58 -23.26 -5.97
C ALA A 42 3.27 -21.90 -6.61
N HIS A 43 1.99 -21.53 -6.63
CA HIS A 43 1.51 -20.33 -7.32
C HIS A 43 0.45 -19.58 -6.53
N PHE A 44 0.37 -18.27 -6.75
CA PHE A 44 -0.63 -17.43 -6.13
C PHE A 44 -2.06 -17.81 -6.53
N TYR A 45 -2.28 -18.30 -7.75
CA TYR A 45 -3.60 -18.75 -8.18
C TYR A 45 -4.12 -19.94 -7.36
N ASP A 46 -3.26 -20.64 -6.61
CA ASP A 46 -3.67 -21.69 -5.66
C ASP A 46 -4.46 -21.10 -4.46
N LEU A 47 -4.49 -19.76 -4.31
CA LEU A 47 -5.39 -19.07 -3.40
C LEU A 47 -6.86 -19.49 -3.63
N LEU A 48 -7.21 -19.82 -4.87
CA LEU A 48 -8.54 -20.27 -5.20
C LEU A 48 -8.98 -21.48 -4.37
N ASP A 49 -8.07 -22.40 -4.02
CA ASP A 49 -8.37 -23.57 -3.20
C ASP A 49 -8.64 -23.24 -1.72
N GLU A 50 -8.12 -22.10 -1.26
CA GLU A 50 -8.27 -21.63 0.12
C GLU A 50 -9.56 -20.81 0.36
N LEU A 51 -10.21 -20.36 -0.73
CA LEU A 51 -11.43 -19.58 -0.70
C LEU A 51 -12.67 -20.47 -0.73
N GLN A 52 -13.76 -19.97 -0.12
CA GLN A 52 -15.06 -20.66 -0.05
C GLN A 52 -16.16 -19.75 -0.61
N ALA A 53 -17.22 -20.37 -1.12
CA ALA A 53 -18.40 -19.63 -1.56
C ALA A 53 -18.98 -18.79 -0.42
N GLY A 54 -19.22 -17.52 -0.70
CA GLY A 54 -19.69 -16.52 0.27
C GLY A 54 -18.58 -15.78 1.01
N ASP A 55 -17.29 -16.12 0.84
CA ASP A 55 -16.21 -15.26 1.28
C ASP A 55 -16.30 -13.91 0.57
N VAL A 56 -15.82 -12.86 1.22
CA VAL A 56 -15.72 -11.52 0.65
C VAL A 56 -14.26 -11.10 0.61
N LEU A 57 -13.71 -10.91 -0.60
CA LEU A 57 -12.40 -10.31 -0.80
C LEU A 57 -12.55 -8.78 -0.90
N VAL A 58 -11.85 -8.05 -0.04
CA VAL A 58 -11.91 -6.57 -0.03
C VAL A 58 -10.60 -6.00 -0.54
N PHE A 59 -10.66 -5.29 -1.66
CA PHE A 59 -9.54 -4.73 -2.38
C PHE A 59 -9.45 -3.22 -2.18
N ASN A 60 -8.23 -2.70 -2.21
CA ASN A 60 -8.00 -1.26 -2.31
C ASN A 60 -7.88 -0.87 -3.80
N ASN A 61 -8.86 -0.12 -4.32
CA ASN A 61 -8.95 0.27 -5.73
C ASN A 61 -8.21 1.56 -6.07
N THR A 62 -7.34 2.02 -5.18
CA THR A 62 -6.55 3.23 -5.44
C THR A 62 -5.69 3.06 -6.68
N LYS A 63 -5.53 4.17 -7.43
CA LYS A 63 -4.68 4.24 -8.62
C LYS A 63 -3.47 5.14 -8.35
N VAL A 64 -2.29 4.61 -8.62
CA VAL A 64 -1.05 5.38 -8.52
C VAL A 64 -1.03 6.44 -9.61
N ILE A 65 -0.69 7.66 -9.23
CA ILE A 65 -0.44 8.76 -10.16
C ILE A 65 1.06 8.85 -10.47
N PRO A 66 1.47 9.33 -11.64
CA PRO A 66 2.88 9.56 -11.94
C PRO A 66 3.39 10.78 -11.16
N ALA A 67 3.56 10.57 -9.86
CA ALA A 67 3.76 11.59 -8.85
C ALA A 67 5.19 12.15 -8.82
N ARG A 68 6.14 11.55 -9.54
CA ARG A 68 7.53 11.99 -9.58
C ARG A 68 7.78 12.89 -10.78
N LEU A 69 8.06 14.16 -10.52
CA LEU A 69 8.25 15.19 -11.53
C LEU A 69 9.71 15.69 -11.51
N TYR A 70 10.29 15.87 -12.67
CA TYR A 70 11.63 16.45 -12.82
C TYR A 70 11.54 17.82 -13.47
N GLY A 71 12.12 18.81 -12.83
CA GLY A 71 12.13 20.18 -13.30
C GLY A 71 13.47 20.88 -13.05
N GLN A 72 13.47 22.17 -13.27
CA GLN A 72 14.63 23.04 -13.05
C GLN A 72 14.23 24.25 -12.22
N ARG A 73 15.13 24.71 -11.36
CA ARG A 73 14.93 25.95 -10.61
C ARG A 73 15.00 27.14 -11.57
N GLU A 74 13.95 27.95 -11.57
CA GLU A 74 13.95 29.20 -12.32
C GLU A 74 15.13 30.09 -11.90
N GLY A 75 15.80 30.71 -12.86
CA GLY A 75 16.97 31.55 -12.65
C GLY A 75 18.30 30.80 -12.63
N SER A 76 18.43 29.67 -11.93
CA SER A 76 19.70 28.93 -11.80
C SER A 76 19.84 27.72 -12.72
N GLY A 77 18.73 27.22 -13.30
CA GLY A 77 18.71 26.01 -14.14
C GLY A 77 19.05 24.71 -13.42
N GLY A 78 19.20 24.76 -12.09
CA GLY A 78 19.57 23.57 -11.33
C GLY A 78 18.45 22.53 -11.27
N LYS A 79 18.76 21.27 -11.57
CA LYS A 79 17.79 20.15 -11.57
C LYS A 79 17.12 19.95 -10.20
N VAL A 80 15.83 19.65 -10.25
CA VAL A 80 14.99 19.39 -9.05
C VAL A 80 14.07 18.21 -9.35
N GLU A 81 13.98 17.29 -8.39
CA GLU A 81 12.95 16.27 -8.32
C GLU A 81 11.88 16.73 -7.34
N VAL A 82 10.62 16.70 -7.76
CA VAL A 82 9.45 16.96 -6.91
C VAL A 82 8.59 15.71 -6.90
N LEU A 83 8.31 15.18 -5.73
CA LEU A 83 7.49 14.01 -5.53
C LEU A 83 6.23 14.40 -4.79
N LEU A 84 5.09 14.29 -5.49
CA LEU A 84 3.76 14.58 -4.95
C LEU A 84 3.41 13.56 -3.87
N LEU A 85 2.93 14.02 -2.72
CA LEU A 85 2.51 13.17 -1.60
C LEU A 85 1.00 13.25 -1.38
N THR A 86 0.53 14.43 -0.95
CA THR A 86 -0.84 14.64 -0.50
C THR A 86 -1.36 15.97 -1.03
N PRO A 87 -2.54 16.00 -1.66
CA PRO A 87 -3.17 17.26 -2.00
C PRO A 87 -3.60 17.99 -0.72
N CYS A 88 -3.31 19.28 -0.61
CA CYS A 88 -3.62 20.10 0.57
C CYS A 88 -4.36 21.40 0.23
N GLY A 89 -4.96 21.46 -0.94
CA GLY A 89 -5.75 22.59 -1.42
C GLY A 89 -5.88 22.58 -2.94
N GLU A 90 -6.56 23.56 -3.49
CA GLU A 90 -6.65 23.73 -4.93
C GLU A 90 -5.25 23.99 -5.49
N ASN A 91 -4.79 23.13 -6.40
CA ASN A 91 -3.45 23.14 -6.99
C ASN A 91 -2.27 23.11 -5.98
N ARG A 92 -2.51 22.75 -4.72
CA ARG A 92 -1.48 22.67 -3.68
C ARG A 92 -1.24 21.25 -3.24
N TRP A 93 0.04 20.91 -3.13
CA TRP A 93 0.48 19.58 -2.73
C TRP A 93 1.56 19.65 -1.67
N GLU A 94 1.47 18.76 -0.73
CA GLU A 94 2.61 18.38 0.08
C GLU A 94 3.53 17.50 -0.76
N CYS A 95 4.82 17.87 -0.82
CA CYS A 95 5.80 17.25 -1.71
C CYS A 95 7.11 16.96 -0.99
N LEU A 96 7.83 15.93 -1.43
CA LEU A 96 9.28 15.86 -1.22
C LEU A 96 9.98 16.57 -2.37
N VAL A 97 10.97 17.39 -2.05
CA VAL A 97 11.75 18.16 -3.04
C VAL A 97 13.23 17.84 -2.86
N LYS A 98 13.90 17.44 -3.92
CA LYS A 98 15.33 17.10 -3.91
C LYS A 98 16.08 17.87 -5.01
N PRO A 99 17.09 18.66 -4.63
CA PRO A 99 17.65 18.92 -3.30
C PRO A 99 16.85 19.97 -2.52
N GLY A 100 16.26 19.59 -1.39
CA GLY A 100 15.38 20.47 -0.58
C GLY A 100 16.06 21.72 -0.06
N LYS A 101 17.36 21.66 0.30
CA LYS A 101 18.14 22.83 0.78
C LYS A 101 18.30 23.92 -0.28
N LYS A 102 18.22 23.57 -1.56
CA LYS A 102 18.37 24.51 -2.70
C LYS A 102 17.01 25.02 -3.22
N CYS A 103 15.90 24.61 -2.58
CA CYS A 103 14.55 25.06 -2.91
C CYS A 103 13.92 25.73 -1.65
N PRO A 104 14.29 26.99 -1.35
CA PRO A 104 13.69 27.77 -0.28
C PRO A 104 12.25 28.18 -0.63
N ILE A 105 11.53 28.71 0.35
CA ILE A 105 10.22 29.35 0.14
C ILE A 105 10.36 30.45 -0.93
N GLY A 106 9.41 30.50 -1.87
CA GLY A 106 9.41 31.41 -3.01
C GLY A 106 10.17 30.88 -4.23
N GLN A 107 10.91 29.77 -4.14
CA GLN A 107 11.57 29.19 -5.31
C GLN A 107 10.54 28.67 -6.31
N VAL A 108 10.65 29.15 -7.55
CA VAL A 108 9.88 28.62 -8.69
C VAL A 108 10.66 27.48 -9.34
N ILE A 109 9.94 26.40 -9.64
CA ILE A 109 10.44 25.21 -10.36
C ILE A 109 9.65 25.11 -11.65
N VAL A 110 10.34 24.98 -12.77
CA VAL A 110 9.77 24.85 -14.13
C VAL A 110 9.94 23.40 -14.55
N PHE A 111 8.86 22.73 -14.93
CA PHE A 111 8.88 21.34 -15.40
C PHE A 111 8.86 21.30 -16.93
N ASP A 112 7.93 22.01 -17.55
CA ASP A 112 7.83 22.24 -18.97
C ASP A 112 7.17 23.61 -19.26
N ASP A 113 6.77 23.85 -20.49
CA ASP A 113 6.12 25.11 -20.90
C ASP A 113 4.73 25.28 -20.27
N ARG A 114 4.09 24.19 -19.82
CA ARG A 114 2.73 24.15 -19.27
C ARG A 114 2.67 24.06 -17.77
N LEU A 115 3.75 23.63 -17.10
CA LEU A 115 3.72 23.36 -15.66
C LEU A 115 4.86 24.03 -14.91
N LYS A 116 4.50 24.85 -13.94
CA LYS A 116 5.41 25.44 -12.95
C LYS A 116 4.91 25.17 -11.55
N ALA A 117 5.81 25.25 -10.58
CA ALA A 117 5.47 25.14 -9.17
C ALA A 117 6.23 26.15 -8.33
N THR A 118 5.58 26.69 -7.30
CA THR A 118 6.18 27.60 -6.33
C THR A 118 6.21 26.95 -4.95
N VAL A 119 7.35 26.95 -4.30
CA VAL A 119 7.48 26.49 -2.92
C VAL A 119 6.88 27.53 -1.99
N LEU A 120 5.79 27.15 -1.29
CA LEU A 120 5.08 28.06 -0.39
C LEU A 120 5.56 27.95 1.07
N ASP A 121 5.83 26.70 1.52
CA ASP A 121 6.19 26.45 2.92
C ASP A 121 7.00 25.16 3.07
N LYS A 122 7.47 24.92 4.30
CA LYS A 122 8.15 23.69 4.72
C LYS A 122 7.24 22.90 5.66
N THR A 123 7.30 21.58 5.55
CA THR A 123 6.61 20.69 6.49
C THR A 123 7.57 20.23 7.61
N ASP A 124 7.02 19.82 8.75
CA ASP A 124 7.78 19.37 9.92
C ASP A 124 8.71 18.19 9.62
N PHE A 125 8.32 17.32 8.68
CA PHE A 125 9.12 16.16 8.26
C PHE A 125 10.15 16.48 7.16
N GLY A 126 10.35 17.76 6.81
CA GLY A 126 11.34 18.21 5.82
C GLY A 126 10.83 18.26 4.37
N GLY A 127 9.53 18.02 4.14
CA GLY A 127 8.86 18.24 2.88
C GLY A 127 8.64 19.73 2.56
N ARG A 128 7.82 19.97 1.53
CA ARG A 128 7.42 21.30 1.07
C ARG A 128 5.94 21.34 0.77
N ILE A 129 5.30 22.47 1.03
CA ILE A 129 4.02 22.81 0.41
C ILE A 129 4.32 23.54 -0.88
N VAL A 130 3.80 23.01 -1.97
CA VAL A 130 4.07 23.49 -3.33
C VAL A 130 2.76 23.81 -4.02
N GLU A 131 2.66 25.00 -4.60
CA GLU A 131 1.52 25.42 -5.40
C GLU A 131 1.87 25.30 -6.88
N PHE A 132 1.04 24.58 -7.63
CA PHE A 132 1.21 24.37 -9.06
C PHE A 132 0.43 25.40 -9.86
N SER A 133 1.04 25.90 -10.92
CA SER A 133 0.41 26.72 -11.95
C SER A 133 0.56 25.98 -13.28
N CYS A 134 -0.56 25.69 -13.92
CA CYS A 134 -0.59 24.92 -15.16
C CYS A 134 -1.42 25.64 -16.25
N ASP A 135 -0.98 25.49 -17.49
CA ASP A 135 -1.74 25.81 -18.68
C ASP A 135 -2.37 24.52 -19.21
N GLY A 136 -3.63 24.28 -18.83
CA GLY A 136 -4.36 23.05 -19.08
C GLY A 136 -4.80 22.31 -17.81
N VAL A 137 -5.12 21.03 -17.95
CA VAL A 137 -5.56 20.17 -16.86
C VAL A 137 -4.35 19.55 -16.15
N PHE A 138 -4.19 19.81 -14.87
CA PHE A 138 -3.04 19.34 -14.08
C PHE A 138 -2.83 17.81 -14.19
N ASP A 139 -3.90 17.04 -14.04
CA ASP A 139 -3.87 15.57 -14.11
C ASP A 139 -3.34 15.07 -15.46
N ASP A 140 -3.73 15.71 -16.57
CA ASP A 140 -3.31 15.30 -17.90
C ASP A 140 -1.81 15.60 -18.11
N ILE A 141 -1.38 16.77 -17.63
CA ILE A 141 0.04 17.17 -17.74
C ILE A 141 0.92 16.20 -16.95
N ILE A 142 0.57 15.89 -15.69
CA ILE A 142 1.39 14.95 -14.89
C ILE A 142 1.37 13.53 -15.44
N GLN A 143 0.31 13.09 -16.14
CA GLN A 143 0.31 11.81 -16.86
C GLN A 143 1.36 11.75 -17.97
N GLU A 144 1.60 12.87 -18.65
CA GLU A 144 2.57 12.96 -19.75
C GLU A 144 4.01 13.06 -19.25
N ILE A 145 4.27 13.99 -18.31
CA ILE A 145 5.64 14.32 -17.88
C ILE A 145 6.12 13.61 -16.62
N GLY A 146 5.19 13.04 -15.85
CA GLY A 146 5.50 12.39 -14.59
C GLY A 146 6.01 10.96 -14.75
N GLU A 147 6.76 10.52 -13.76
CA GLU A 147 7.22 9.14 -13.64
C GLU A 147 6.51 8.44 -12.47
N MET A 148 6.31 7.11 -12.62
CA MET A 148 5.78 6.27 -11.53
C MET A 148 6.72 6.30 -10.33
N PRO A 149 6.22 6.62 -9.14
CA PRO A 149 7.03 6.69 -7.93
C PRO A 149 7.26 5.29 -7.36
N LEU A 150 8.21 4.55 -7.94
CA LEU A 150 8.58 3.24 -7.41
C LEU A 150 9.15 3.38 -6.00
N PRO A 151 8.93 2.37 -5.13
CA PRO A 151 9.53 2.31 -3.81
C PRO A 151 11.06 2.43 -3.85
N PRO A 152 11.69 2.98 -2.80
CA PRO A 152 13.13 3.30 -2.82
C PRO A 152 14.05 2.07 -2.88
N TYR A 153 13.55 0.87 -2.57
CA TYR A 153 14.29 -0.39 -2.66
C TYR A 153 14.22 -1.05 -4.05
N ILE A 154 13.42 -0.51 -4.97
CA ILE A 154 13.41 -0.90 -6.38
C ILE A 154 14.33 0.06 -7.11
N HIS A 155 15.49 -0.44 -7.54
CA HIS A 155 16.51 0.36 -8.21
C HIS A 155 16.45 0.22 -9.73
N GLU A 156 15.74 -0.79 -10.20
CA GLU A 156 15.61 -1.06 -11.62
C GLU A 156 14.39 -0.34 -12.22
N LYS A 157 14.54 0.12 -13.46
CA LYS A 157 13.48 0.81 -14.16
C LYS A 157 12.49 -0.20 -14.70
N LEU A 158 11.21 0.01 -14.44
CA LEU A 158 10.15 -0.79 -15.05
C LEU A 158 10.01 -0.44 -16.53
N GLU A 159 10.03 -1.45 -17.37
CA GLU A 159 9.74 -1.31 -18.80
C GLU A 159 8.27 -0.96 -19.03
N ASP A 160 7.38 -1.65 -18.32
CA ASP A 160 5.94 -1.42 -18.33
C ASP A 160 5.49 -0.71 -17.04
N LYS A 161 5.08 0.56 -17.15
CA LYS A 161 4.58 1.37 -16.04
C LYS A 161 3.30 0.80 -15.41
N ASP A 162 2.46 0.14 -16.21
CA ASP A 162 1.20 -0.45 -15.74
C ASP A 162 1.43 -1.68 -14.85
N ARG A 163 2.65 -2.19 -14.84
CA ARG A 163 3.02 -3.30 -13.95
C ARG A 163 3.02 -2.91 -12.47
N TYR A 164 3.14 -1.63 -12.14
CA TYR A 164 2.97 -1.09 -10.79
C TYR A 164 1.57 -0.53 -10.54
N GLN A 165 0.56 -1.14 -11.19
CA GLN A 165 -0.87 -0.89 -10.98
C GLN A 165 -1.60 -2.21 -10.80
N THR A 166 -2.63 -2.22 -9.95
CA THR A 166 -3.56 -3.35 -9.89
C THR A 166 -4.48 -3.34 -11.13
N VAL A 167 -4.95 -4.50 -11.55
CA VAL A 167 -5.85 -4.64 -12.72
C VAL A 167 -7.23 -4.00 -12.50
N TYR A 168 -7.53 -3.63 -11.25
CA TYR A 168 -8.79 -3.00 -10.82
C TYR A 168 -8.58 -1.56 -10.32
N ALA A 169 -7.41 -0.97 -10.51
CA ALA A 169 -7.11 0.40 -10.08
C ALA A 169 -8.07 1.41 -10.72
N LYS A 170 -8.71 2.26 -9.91
CA LYS A 170 -9.75 3.19 -10.35
C LYS A 170 -9.57 4.60 -9.78
N GLU A 171 -9.53 4.73 -8.45
CA GLU A 171 -9.54 6.02 -7.76
C GLU A 171 -8.14 6.62 -7.71
N LYS A 172 -7.89 7.67 -8.50
CA LYS A 172 -6.59 8.36 -8.58
C LYS A 172 -6.24 9.07 -7.27
N GLY A 173 -4.94 9.12 -6.92
CA GLY A 173 -4.46 9.92 -5.77
C GLY A 173 -3.38 9.26 -4.92
N SER A 174 -2.93 8.07 -5.27
CA SER A 174 -1.94 7.32 -4.49
C SER A 174 -0.52 7.56 -5.01
N ALA A 175 0.43 7.67 -4.08
CA ALA A 175 1.86 7.69 -4.40
C ALA A 175 2.49 6.28 -4.44
N ALA A 176 1.76 5.24 -4.02
CA ALA A 176 2.23 3.86 -4.09
C ALA A 176 1.06 2.89 -4.36
N ALA A 177 1.36 1.76 -5.01
CA ALA A 177 0.38 0.73 -5.29
C ALA A 177 0.05 -0.12 -4.04
N PRO A 178 -1.19 -0.61 -3.91
CA PRO A 178 -1.54 -1.64 -2.92
C PRO A 178 -1.01 -3.00 -3.41
N THR A 179 0.27 -3.28 -3.10
CA THR A 179 1.08 -4.28 -3.80
C THR A 179 0.60 -5.72 -3.68
N ALA A 180 -0.14 -6.08 -2.63
CA ALA A 180 -0.79 -7.40 -2.55
C ALA A 180 -1.82 -7.63 -3.67
N GLY A 181 -2.42 -6.56 -4.19
CA GLY A 181 -3.32 -6.62 -5.33
C GLY A 181 -2.62 -6.85 -6.67
N LEU A 182 -1.31 -6.65 -6.75
CA LEU A 182 -0.54 -6.86 -7.99
C LEU A 182 -0.48 -8.34 -8.42
N HIS A 183 -0.75 -9.27 -7.53
CA HIS A 183 -0.79 -10.70 -7.83
C HIS A 183 -2.03 -11.15 -8.62
N PHE A 184 -3.10 -10.35 -8.61
CA PHE A 184 -4.35 -10.72 -9.26
C PHE A 184 -4.33 -10.41 -10.76
N THR A 185 -4.79 -11.37 -11.54
CA THR A 185 -5.09 -11.21 -12.97
C THR A 185 -6.61 -11.08 -13.17
N PRO A 186 -7.10 -10.50 -14.27
CA PRO A 186 -8.52 -10.49 -14.58
C PRO A 186 -9.11 -11.91 -14.59
N GLU A 187 -8.37 -12.87 -15.15
CA GLU A 187 -8.78 -14.28 -15.26
C GLU A 187 -8.93 -14.94 -13.88
N LEU A 188 -8.01 -14.66 -12.95
CA LEU A 188 -8.11 -15.16 -11.57
C LEU A 188 -9.31 -14.55 -10.86
N LEU A 189 -9.56 -13.25 -11.00
CA LEU A 189 -10.72 -12.58 -10.41
C LEU A 189 -12.05 -13.18 -10.91
N GLU A 190 -12.16 -13.51 -12.21
CA GLU A 190 -13.35 -14.16 -12.75
C GLU A 190 -13.52 -15.60 -12.20
N LYS A 191 -12.45 -16.35 -12.04
CA LYS A 191 -12.52 -17.69 -11.40
C LYS A 191 -12.96 -17.59 -9.94
N ILE A 192 -12.48 -16.58 -9.21
CA ILE A 192 -12.87 -16.32 -7.83
C ILE A 192 -14.36 -15.99 -7.73
N LYS A 193 -14.88 -15.11 -8.60
CA LYS A 193 -16.31 -14.82 -8.69
C LYS A 193 -17.14 -16.07 -9.04
N ALA A 194 -16.68 -16.85 -10.01
CA ALA A 194 -17.35 -18.08 -10.43
C ALA A 194 -17.44 -19.13 -9.30
N LYS A 195 -16.51 -19.08 -8.33
CA LYS A 195 -16.56 -19.90 -7.11
C LYS A 195 -17.61 -19.41 -6.10
N GLY A 196 -18.23 -18.25 -6.31
CA GLY A 196 -19.20 -17.63 -5.41
C GLY A 196 -18.57 -16.75 -4.33
N VAL A 197 -17.37 -16.27 -4.54
CA VAL A 197 -16.70 -15.28 -3.70
C VAL A 197 -17.08 -13.88 -4.17
N GLU A 198 -17.44 -13.02 -3.23
CA GLU A 198 -17.78 -11.62 -3.50
C GLU A 198 -16.51 -10.74 -3.54
N LEU A 199 -16.47 -9.79 -4.47
CA LEU A 199 -15.37 -8.84 -4.59
C LEU A 199 -15.88 -7.45 -4.23
N GLU A 200 -15.31 -6.86 -3.17
CA GLU A 200 -15.65 -5.54 -2.69
C GLU A 200 -14.45 -4.60 -2.75
N PHE A 201 -14.71 -3.31 -2.88
CA PHE A 201 -13.67 -2.33 -3.09
C PHE A 201 -13.80 -1.18 -2.08
N VAL A 202 -12.67 -0.86 -1.48
CA VAL A 202 -12.47 0.34 -0.65
C VAL A 202 -11.36 1.18 -1.26
N THR A 203 -11.21 2.41 -0.82
CA THR A 203 -10.12 3.29 -1.27
C THR A 203 -9.26 3.69 -0.09
N LEU A 204 -7.95 3.58 -0.21
CA LEU A 204 -6.97 4.23 0.65
C LEU A 204 -5.83 4.72 -0.24
N HIS A 205 -5.58 6.03 -0.22
CA HIS A 205 -4.46 6.61 -0.96
C HIS A 205 -3.18 6.45 -0.15
N VAL A 206 -2.30 5.58 -0.64
CA VAL A 206 -1.05 5.24 0.04
C VAL A 206 -0.06 6.38 -0.14
N GLY A 207 0.39 6.95 0.97
CA GLY A 207 1.47 7.92 1.00
C GLY A 207 2.85 7.26 1.09
N LEU A 208 3.89 8.01 0.77
CA LEU A 208 5.27 7.51 0.89
C LEU A 208 5.74 7.27 2.33
N GLY A 209 4.97 7.72 3.32
CA GLY A 209 5.22 7.42 4.72
C GLY A 209 5.30 5.91 5.00
N THR A 210 4.59 5.09 4.22
CA THR A 210 4.61 3.64 4.30
C THR A 210 6.01 3.02 4.10
N PHE A 211 6.90 3.72 3.38
CA PHE A 211 8.27 3.27 3.13
C PHE A 211 9.30 3.84 4.10
N ARG A 212 8.87 4.64 5.08
CA ARG A 212 9.80 5.19 6.09
C ARG A 212 10.10 4.13 7.14
N PRO A 213 11.37 3.92 7.48
CA PRO A 213 11.73 3.09 8.62
C PRO A 213 11.13 3.62 9.91
N VAL A 214 10.75 2.72 10.81
CA VAL A 214 10.39 3.08 12.17
C VAL A 214 11.65 3.57 12.89
N SER A 215 11.64 4.80 13.39
CA SER A 215 12.81 5.49 13.97
C SER A 215 12.80 5.55 15.49
N VAL A 216 11.83 4.92 16.13
CA VAL A 216 11.69 4.83 17.60
C VAL A 216 12.14 3.48 18.11
N GLU A 217 12.47 3.38 19.40
CA GLU A 217 12.84 2.11 20.03
C GLU A 217 11.60 1.29 20.45
N THR A 218 10.60 1.99 20.97
CA THR A 218 9.34 1.43 21.47
C THR A 218 8.22 1.69 20.47
N ILE A 219 7.48 0.65 20.09
CA ILE A 219 6.48 0.76 19.02
C ILE A 219 5.35 1.73 19.37
N GLU A 220 4.98 1.84 20.64
CA GLU A 220 3.93 2.74 21.13
C GLU A 220 4.29 4.24 20.95
N ASP A 221 5.56 4.57 20.77
CA ASP A 221 6.05 5.93 20.53
C ASP A 221 6.02 6.32 19.04
N HIS A 222 5.65 5.35 18.16
CA HIS A 222 5.62 5.61 16.72
C HIS A 222 4.38 6.43 16.32
N ASP A 223 4.59 7.61 15.74
CA ASP A 223 3.52 8.42 15.12
C ASP A 223 3.27 7.97 13.68
N MET A 224 2.14 7.29 13.49
CA MET A 224 1.76 6.78 12.17
C MET A 224 1.32 7.94 11.27
N HIS A 225 1.79 7.95 10.03
CA HIS A 225 1.38 8.93 9.04
C HIS A 225 -0.11 8.82 8.70
N SER A 226 -0.69 9.96 8.31
CA SER A 226 -2.10 10.06 7.95
C SER A 226 -2.31 9.72 6.49
N GLU A 227 -3.32 8.90 6.18
CA GLU A 227 -3.71 8.53 4.82
C GLU A 227 -5.21 8.66 4.64
N PHE A 228 -5.62 9.17 3.47
CA PHE A 228 -7.04 9.32 3.14
C PHE A 228 -7.65 7.97 2.78
N TYR A 229 -8.82 7.68 3.34
CA TYR A 229 -9.59 6.49 3.00
C TYR A 229 -11.05 6.79 2.71
N SER A 230 -11.73 5.88 2.01
CA SER A 230 -13.17 5.96 1.72
C SER A 230 -13.79 4.58 1.59
N VAL A 231 -15.01 4.47 2.11
CA VAL A 231 -15.88 3.29 2.00
C VAL A 231 -17.27 3.77 1.53
N SER A 232 -17.75 3.20 0.42
CA SER A 232 -19.09 3.55 -0.12
C SER A 232 -20.22 2.89 0.68
N GLU A 233 -21.44 3.45 0.58
CA GLU A 233 -22.64 2.89 1.22
C GLU A 233 -22.92 1.45 0.77
N ASP A 234 -22.81 1.21 -0.54
CA ASP A 234 -23.05 -0.12 -1.10
C ASP A 234 -22.05 -1.16 -0.62
N THR A 235 -20.75 -0.80 -0.60
CA THR A 235 -19.69 -1.68 -0.07
C THR A 235 -19.90 -1.97 1.42
N ALA A 236 -20.17 -0.94 2.23
CA ALA A 236 -20.44 -1.11 3.66
C ALA A 236 -21.63 -2.04 3.92
N ARG A 237 -22.74 -1.81 3.19
CA ARG A 237 -23.94 -2.65 3.30
C ARG A 237 -23.66 -4.10 2.96
N ARG A 238 -23.00 -4.40 1.83
CA ARG A 238 -22.72 -5.78 1.39
C ARG A 238 -21.76 -6.49 2.35
N ILE A 239 -20.70 -5.82 2.81
CA ILE A 239 -19.77 -6.41 3.78
C ILE A 239 -20.47 -6.71 5.10
N ASN A 240 -21.29 -5.79 5.63
CA ASN A 240 -22.06 -6.02 6.86
C ASN A 240 -23.05 -7.18 6.71
N GLU A 241 -23.69 -7.28 5.56
CA GLU A 241 -24.63 -8.38 5.26
C GLU A 241 -23.90 -9.72 5.21
N ALA A 242 -22.75 -9.81 4.57
CA ALA A 242 -21.93 -11.02 4.56
C ALA A 242 -21.45 -11.38 5.98
N LYS A 243 -20.95 -10.40 6.75
CA LYS A 243 -20.48 -10.59 8.13
C LYS A 243 -21.61 -11.11 9.03
N SER A 244 -22.82 -10.57 8.91
CA SER A 244 -24.00 -11.01 9.69
C SER A 244 -24.41 -12.48 9.40
N LYS A 245 -24.06 -12.97 8.21
CA LYS A 245 -24.25 -14.37 7.78
C LYS A 245 -23.06 -15.28 8.15
N GLY A 246 -22.10 -14.79 8.93
CA GLY A 246 -20.91 -15.54 9.35
C GLY A 246 -19.89 -15.81 8.22
N LYS A 247 -19.92 -14.99 7.16
CA LYS A 247 -18.98 -15.10 6.05
C LYS A 247 -17.65 -14.42 6.40
N ARG A 248 -16.53 -14.95 5.87
CA ARG A 248 -15.22 -14.39 6.12
C ARG A 248 -15.03 -13.10 5.32
N ILE A 249 -14.54 -12.08 5.99
CA ILE A 249 -14.08 -10.84 5.37
C ILE A 249 -12.56 -10.92 5.23
N ILE A 250 -12.10 -11.04 4.01
CA ILE A 250 -10.69 -11.26 3.66
C ILE A 250 -10.14 -9.98 3.04
N ALA A 251 -9.25 -9.30 3.75
CA ALA A 251 -8.59 -8.13 3.21
C ALA A 251 -7.50 -8.52 2.21
N VAL A 252 -7.40 -7.79 1.11
CA VAL A 252 -6.30 -7.87 0.16
C VAL A 252 -5.40 -6.66 0.38
N GLY A 253 -4.26 -6.89 1.04
CA GLY A 253 -3.31 -5.88 1.45
C GLY A 253 -3.60 -5.24 2.81
N THR A 254 -2.54 -4.78 3.44
CA THR A 254 -2.59 -4.07 4.73
C THR A 254 -3.36 -2.75 4.64
N THR A 255 -3.42 -2.12 3.47
CA THR A 255 -4.20 -0.92 3.20
C THR A 255 -5.71 -1.18 3.30
N SER A 256 -6.18 -2.33 2.82
CA SER A 256 -7.58 -2.75 2.98
C SER A 256 -7.92 -3.00 4.45
N ILE A 257 -7.01 -3.64 5.23
CA ILE A 257 -7.19 -3.76 6.68
C ILE A 257 -7.34 -2.39 7.33
N ARG A 258 -6.40 -1.49 7.06
CA ARG A 258 -6.42 -0.16 7.69
C ARG A 258 -7.70 0.60 7.37
N THR A 259 -8.22 0.48 6.16
CA THR A 259 -9.51 1.09 5.78
C THR A 259 -10.67 0.46 6.54
N LEU A 260 -10.78 -0.87 6.51
CA LEU A 260 -11.88 -1.59 7.14
C LEU A 260 -11.90 -1.35 8.66
N GLU A 261 -10.75 -1.44 9.32
CA GLU A 261 -10.65 -1.25 10.76
C GLU A 261 -10.87 0.21 11.19
N SER A 262 -10.49 1.19 10.34
CA SER A 262 -10.76 2.61 10.60
C SER A 262 -12.23 2.98 10.44
N ALA A 263 -12.93 2.34 9.50
CA ALA A 263 -14.34 2.61 9.21
C ALA A 263 -15.32 1.77 10.03
N SER A 264 -14.83 0.83 10.85
CA SER A 264 -15.66 -0.06 11.65
C SER A 264 -15.73 0.37 13.12
N THR A 265 -16.90 0.25 13.71
CA THR A 265 -17.14 0.40 15.14
C THR A 265 -16.79 -0.89 15.90
N ASP A 266 -16.65 -0.81 17.22
CA ASP A 266 -16.21 -1.94 18.05
C ASP A 266 -17.22 -3.11 18.11
N ASP A 267 -18.47 -2.86 17.74
CA ASP A 267 -19.51 -3.88 17.57
C ASP A 267 -19.44 -4.60 16.20
N GLY A 268 -18.41 -4.31 15.39
CA GLY A 268 -18.17 -4.98 14.12
C GLY A 268 -19.03 -4.48 12.96
N ILE A 269 -19.53 -3.25 13.02
CA ILE A 269 -20.29 -2.63 11.94
C ILE A 269 -19.38 -1.73 11.11
N LEU A 270 -19.32 -1.97 9.80
CA LEU A 270 -18.63 -1.12 8.84
C LEU A 270 -19.52 0.05 8.42
N HIS A 271 -19.02 1.26 8.52
CA HIS A 271 -19.73 2.47 8.13
C HIS A 271 -19.27 3.01 6.77
N ALA A 272 -20.22 3.48 5.98
CA ALA A 272 -19.93 4.30 4.83
C ALA A 272 -19.37 5.64 5.29
N THR A 273 -18.12 5.91 4.99
CA THR A 273 -17.42 7.12 5.45
C THR A 273 -16.19 7.40 4.61
N SER A 274 -15.72 8.63 4.68
CA SER A 274 -14.42 9.02 4.16
C SER A 274 -13.72 9.93 5.16
N GLY A 275 -12.40 9.88 5.19
CA GLY A 275 -11.62 10.67 6.12
C GLY A 275 -10.14 10.32 6.11
N TRP A 276 -9.46 10.75 7.14
CA TRP A 276 -8.03 10.50 7.32
C TRP A 276 -7.81 9.53 8.46
N THR A 277 -6.95 8.52 8.25
CA THR A 277 -6.61 7.55 9.28
C THR A 277 -5.12 7.59 9.60
N LYS A 278 -4.82 7.54 10.90
CA LYS A 278 -3.49 7.29 11.48
C LYS A 278 -3.46 5.94 12.19
N ILE A 279 -4.40 5.04 11.89
CA ILE A 279 -4.48 3.76 12.59
C ILE A 279 -3.16 3.01 12.51
N PHE A 280 -2.65 2.66 13.67
CA PHE A 280 -1.45 1.85 13.85
C PHE A 280 -1.84 0.54 14.52
N ILE A 281 -1.74 -0.55 13.78
CA ILE A 281 -2.14 -1.89 14.23
C ILE A 281 -0.88 -2.67 14.57
N TYR A 282 -0.81 -3.17 15.81
CA TYR A 282 0.27 -3.98 16.33
C TYR A 282 -0.27 -4.99 17.36
N PRO A 283 0.50 -5.98 17.83
CA PRO A 283 0.02 -7.01 18.75
C PRO A 283 -0.69 -6.43 19.99
N GLY A 284 -1.88 -6.97 20.25
CA GLY A 284 -2.83 -6.45 21.24
C GLY A 284 -4.04 -5.73 20.63
N TYR A 285 -4.01 -5.45 19.31
CA TYR A 285 -5.16 -4.90 18.59
C TYR A 285 -6.26 -5.96 18.42
N ASN A 286 -7.50 -5.57 18.68
CA ASN A 286 -8.68 -6.41 18.47
C ASN A 286 -9.31 -6.07 17.11
N PHE A 287 -9.20 -6.99 16.15
CA PHE A 287 -9.80 -6.82 14.83
C PHE A 287 -11.33 -6.85 14.92
N LYS A 288 -11.97 -5.85 14.30
CA LYS A 288 -13.42 -5.64 14.30
C LYS A 288 -14.08 -6.27 13.07
N MET A 289 -13.43 -6.15 11.93
CA MET A 289 -14.00 -6.51 10.63
C MET A 289 -13.27 -7.65 9.95
N VAL A 290 -11.95 -7.66 9.96
CA VAL A 290 -11.12 -8.53 9.13
C VAL A 290 -10.91 -9.91 9.77
N ASP A 291 -11.20 -10.96 9.01
CA ASP A 291 -11.03 -12.36 9.42
C ASP A 291 -9.76 -13.01 8.86
N ALA A 292 -9.33 -12.62 7.66
CA ALA A 292 -8.16 -13.16 6.97
C ALA A 292 -7.50 -12.10 6.08
N LEU A 293 -6.28 -12.36 5.63
CA LEU A 293 -5.47 -11.39 4.90
C LEU A 293 -4.64 -12.05 3.79
N VAL A 294 -4.72 -11.49 2.59
CA VAL A 294 -3.74 -11.70 1.52
C VAL A 294 -2.74 -10.54 1.56
N THR A 295 -1.45 -10.80 1.64
CA THR A 295 -0.41 -9.78 1.75
C THR A 295 0.90 -10.22 1.10
N ASN A 296 1.83 -9.29 0.92
CA ASN A 296 3.22 -9.59 0.56
C ASN A 296 4.05 -9.88 1.81
N PHE A 297 5.27 -10.35 1.63
CA PHE A 297 6.26 -10.38 2.71
C PHE A 297 6.83 -8.97 2.97
N HIS A 298 6.94 -8.59 4.23
CA HIS A 298 7.30 -7.25 4.69
C HIS A 298 8.72 -7.19 5.24
N LEU A 299 9.34 -5.99 5.25
CA LEU A 299 10.68 -5.78 5.81
C LEU A 299 10.74 -6.03 7.31
N PRO A 300 11.93 -6.40 7.82
CA PRO A 300 12.20 -6.41 9.26
C PRO A 300 11.87 -5.05 9.89
N GLN A 301 11.38 -5.08 11.11
CA GLN A 301 11.09 -3.91 11.95
C GLN A 301 10.08 -2.92 11.34
N SER A 302 9.29 -3.35 10.34
CA SER A 302 8.29 -2.50 9.68
C SER A 302 6.94 -2.52 10.41
N THR A 303 6.19 -1.41 10.29
CA THR A 303 4.81 -1.31 10.79
C THR A 303 3.89 -2.37 10.17
N LEU A 304 4.20 -2.82 8.95
CA LEU A 304 3.43 -3.85 8.25
C LEU A 304 3.66 -5.24 8.85
N LEU A 305 4.89 -5.56 9.26
CA LEU A 305 5.17 -6.80 10.00
C LEU A 305 4.50 -6.79 11.38
N MET A 306 4.42 -5.62 12.03
CA MET A 306 3.68 -5.45 13.28
C MET A 306 2.18 -5.70 13.09
N LEU A 307 1.59 -5.20 12.00
CA LEU A 307 0.17 -5.40 11.67
C LEU A 307 -0.15 -6.89 11.47
N ILE A 308 0.61 -7.61 10.65
CA ILE A 308 0.35 -9.04 10.43
C ILE A 308 0.61 -9.86 11.68
N SER A 309 1.56 -9.42 12.53
CA SER A 309 1.82 -10.02 13.84
C SER A 309 0.65 -9.81 14.83
N ALA A 310 -0.09 -8.72 14.68
CA ALA A 310 -1.33 -8.51 15.44
C ALA A 310 -2.42 -9.52 15.02
N LEU A 311 -2.49 -9.86 13.72
CA LEU A 311 -3.50 -10.77 13.18
C LEU A 311 -3.20 -12.25 13.49
N ALA A 312 -1.94 -12.67 13.35
CA ALA A 312 -1.56 -14.08 13.39
C ALA A 312 -0.68 -14.48 14.59
N GLY A 313 -0.32 -13.52 15.43
CA GLY A 313 0.71 -13.73 16.46
C GLY A 313 2.13 -13.52 15.92
N ARG A 314 2.94 -12.82 16.69
CA ARG A 314 4.31 -12.49 16.31
C ARG A 314 5.17 -13.74 16.05
N GLU A 315 5.08 -14.73 16.92
CA GLU A 315 5.90 -15.96 16.82
C GLU A 315 5.55 -16.76 15.58
N HIS A 316 4.26 -16.89 15.25
CA HIS A 316 3.79 -17.56 14.04
C HIS A 316 4.30 -16.83 12.77
N CYS A 317 4.18 -15.51 12.73
CA CYS A 317 4.68 -14.70 11.63
C CYS A 317 6.19 -14.87 11.45
N LEU A 318 6.98 -14.73 12.51
CA LEU A 318 8.43 -14.83 12.43
C LEU A 318 8.88 -16.25 12.04
N ALA A 319 8.18 -17.30 12.50
CA ALA A 319 8.45 -18.67 12.08
C ALA A 319 8.20 -18.86 10.58
N ALA A 320 7.06 -18.37 10.07
CA ALA A 320 6.72 -18.41 8.65
C ALA A 320 7.71 -17.61 7.79
N TYR A 321 8.17 -16.44 8.28
CA TYR A 321 9.16 -15.61 7.59
C TYR A 321 10.54 -16.28 7.52
N LYS A 322 11.00 -16.91 8.60
CA LYS A 322 12.23 -17.69 8.60
C LYS A 322 12.17 -18.86 7.60
N ALA A 323 11.02 -19.55 7.52
CA ALA A 323 10.80 -20.58 6.52
C ALA A 323 10.83 -20.01 5.10
N ALA A 324 10.16 -18.86 4.87
CA ALA A 324 10.16 -18.19 3.57
C ALA A 324 11.56 -17.79 3.12
N VAL A 325 12.40 -17.24 4.02
CA VAL A 325 13.81 -16.91 3.73
C VAL A 325 14.59 -18.19 3.37
N LYS A 326 14.44 -19.26 4.14
CA LYS A 326 15.11 -20.55 3.90
C LYS A 326 14.73 -21.15 2.54
N GLU A 327 13.47 -21.06 2.18
CA GLU A 327 12.92 -21.54 0.90
C GLU A 327 13.09 -20.53 -0.23
N ARG A 328 13.84 -19.43 0.02
CA ARG A 328 14.14 -18.38 -0.96
C ARG A 328 12.90 -17.80 -1.63
N TYR A 329 11.89 -17.46 -0.84
CA TYR A 329 10.79 -16.61 -1.30
C TYR A 329 11.32 -15.24 -1.67
N ARG A 330 10.59 -14.57 -2.57
CA ARG A 330 10.86 -13.20 -2.97
C ARG A 330 10.07 -12.26 -2.06
N PHE A 331 10.73 -11.19 -1.62
CA PHE A 331 10.17 -10.27 -0.63
C PHE A 331 9.77 -8.94 -1.25
N PHE A 332 8.86 -8.23 -0.59
CA PHE A 332 8.41 -6.89 -0.88
C PHE A 332 7.44 -6.79 -2.06
N SER A 333 7.35 -5.57 -2.67
CA SER A 333 6.28 -5.18 -3.60
C SER A 333 6.12 -6.09 -4.81
N PHE A 334 7.22 -6.62 -5.36
CA PHE A 334 7.22 -7.55 -6.49
C PHE A 334 7.55 -8.99 -6.07
N GLY A 335 7.52 -9.23 -4.78
CA GLY A 335 7.81 -10.54 -4.23
C GLY A 335 6.65 -11.52 -4.32
N ASP A 336 6.73 -12.54 -3.49
CA ASP A 336 5.72 -13.56 -3.33
C ASP A 336 4.65 -13.14 -2.31
N ALA A 337 3.58 -13.91 -2.20
CA ALA A 337 2.45 -13.60 -1.37
C ALA A 337 2.32 -14.52 -0.15
N MET A 338 1.58 -14.04 0.83
CA MET A 338 1.17 -14.77 2.02
C MET A 338 -0.35 -14.68 2.18
N PHE A 339 -0.99 -15.77 2.55
CA PHE A 339 -2.39 -15.81 2.95
C PHE A 339 -2.50 -16.23 4.41
N ILE A 340 -2.91 -15.31 5.27
CA ILE A 340 -3.16 -15.52 6.70
C ILE A 340 -4.65 -15.79 6.88
N ARG A 341 -4.99 -16.98 7.40
CA ARG A 341 -6.37 -17.46 7.50
C ARG A 341 -6.75 -17.88 8.91
#